data_3edd4bf0cf959c6b1d539eed775a594a
#
_entry.id   3edd4bf0cf959c6b1d539eed775a594a
#
_cell.length_a   1.000
_cell.length_b   1.000
_cell.length_c   1.000
_cell.angle_alpha   90.00
_cell.angle_beta   90.00
_cell.angle_gamma   90.00
#
_symmetry.space_group_name_H-M   'P 1'
#
loop_
_entity.id
_entity.type
_entity.pdbx_description
1 polymer ?
#
loop_
_entity_poly.entity_id
_entity_poly.type
_entity_poly.pdbx_seq_one_letter_code
_entity_poly.pdbx_strand_id
1 'polypeptide(L)'
;RPVLAEDFESATGAVAKELLRDAHLSIADGEGVGGGRALRTRYESSSRGSEVIAAEIPLGEAGTEYTLNYDVKFAPDFQFVLGGKMHGLGPARSVTGGQASTPDGWSVRVMWREQGRPVTYTYHQDRAGEWGDDGKPARPVAFAPGRYQAVSLHVRLNDPVERANGFARLYVDGVLVSSQEGLRLRARDRSAGLIRQFMFSTFHGGHDPSWAPRDAKGAYKDVYAWYDNFAVYRGEHIRPRPGA
;
A
#
# COMPACT_ATOMS: atom_id res chain seq x y z
N ARG A 1 16.54 -7.13 11.53
CA ARG A 1 16.04 -5.83 12.04
C ARG A 1 15.43 -5.04 10.88
N PRO A 2 14.24 -4.42 11.04
CA PRO A 2 13.67 -3.56 10.01
C PRO A 2 14.51 -2.30 9.80
N VAL A 3 14.48 -1.76 8.59
CA VAL A 3 15.09 -0.46 8.24
C VAL A 3 14.15 0.70 8.58
N LEU A 4 12.86 0.42 8.70
CA LEU A 4 11.82 1.33 9.16
C LEU A 4 10.82 0.53 9.97
N ALA A 5 10.35 1.06 11.12
CA ALA A 5 9.26 0.48 11.89
C ALA A 5 8.44 1.57 12.57
N GLU A 6 7.12 1.35 12.66
CA GLU A 6 6.17 2.19 13.41
C GLU A 6 5.01 1.33 13.90
N ASP A 7 4.81 1.28 15.21
CA ASP A 7 3.75 0.50 15.86
C ASP A 7 2.68 1.39 16.53
N PHE A 8 2.82 2.70 16.42
CA PHE A 8 1.92 3.72 16.98
C PHE A 8 1.72 3.68 18.51
N GLU A 9 2.42 2.82 19.24
CA GLU A 9 2.34 2.79 20.72
C GLU A 9 2.86 4.09 21.34
N SER A 10 3.72 4.81 20.60
CA SER A 10 4.17 6.14 20.93
C SER A 10 3.93 7.07 19.73
N ALA A 11 3.09 8.08 19.86
CA ALA A 11 2.87 9.09 18.81
C ALA A 11 4.09 10.01 18.55
N THR A 12 5.26 9.68 19.09
CA THR A 12 6.49 10.51 19.03
C THR A 12 7.47 10.07 17.95
N GLY A 13 7.26 8.91 17.32
CA GLY A 13 8.08 8.40 16.21
C GLY A 13 8.05 9.34 15.00
N ALA A 14 9.11 9.33 14.20
CA ALA A 14 9.21 10.18 13.01
C ALA A 14 8.12 9.86 11.97
N VAL A 15 7.80 8.57 11.81
CA VAL A 15 6.76 8.11 10.90
C VAL A 15 5.39 8.58 11.40
N ALA A 16 5.05 8.34 12.67
CA ALA A 16 3.80 8.78 13.26
C ALA A 16 3.63 10.30 13.13
N LYS A 17 4.66 11.09 13.45
CA LYS A 17 4.62 12.55 13.33
C LYS A 17 4.35 13.02 11.90
N GLU A 18 4.96 12.37 10.90
CA GLU A 18 4.71 12.73 9.51
C GLU A 18 3.28 12.40 9.09
N LEU A 19 2.79 11.20 9.41
CA LEU A 19 1.45 10.77 9.08
C LEU A 19 0.37 11.62 9.76
N LEU A 20 0.54 11.97 11.02
CA LEU A 20 -0.42 12.76 11.80
C LEU A 20 -0.55 14.23 11.35
N ARG A 21 0.21 14.67 10.36
CA ARG A 21 -0.03 15.97 9.69
C ARG A 21 -1.27 15.95 8.83
N ASP A 22 -1.69 14.78 8.36
CA ASP A 22 -2.94 14.63 7.60
C ASP A 22 -4.13 14.54 8.56
N ALA A 23 -5.12 15.40 8.37
CA ALA A 23 -6.31 15.48 9.24
C ALA A 23 -7.21 14.24 9.17
N HIS A 24 -7.01 13.35 8.18
CA HIS A 24 -7.73 12.09 8.08
C HIS A 24 -7.15 10.99 8.98
N LEU A 25 -5.96 11.22 9.56
CA LEU A 25 -5.21 10.25 10.35
C LEU A 25 -5.18 10.66 11.82
N SER A 26 -5.43 9.71 12.70
CA SER A 26 -5.39 9.90 14.16
C SER A 26 -4.96 8.62 14.87
N ILE A 27 -4.44 8.75 16.09
CA ILE A 27 -4.16 7.60 16.94
C ILE A 27 -5.44 7.16 17.63
N ALA A 28 -5.72 5.86 17.59
CA ALA A 28 -6.85 5.23 18.26
C ALA A 28 -6.34 4.29 19.37
N ASP A 29 -6.71 4.59 20.61
CA ASP A 29 -6.37 3.76 21.77
C ASP A 29 -7.25 2.50 21.80
N GLY A 30 -6.66 1.35 22.12
CA GLY A 30 -7.38 0.08 22.25
C GLY A 30 -7.79 -0.56 20.92
N GLU A 31 -7.46 0.04 19.78
CA GLU A 31 -7.84 -0.43 18.45
C GLU A 31 -6.71 -1.17 17.72
N GLY A 32 -5.49 -1.19 18.27
CA GLY A 32 -4.34 -1.87 17.72
C GLY A 32 -4.40 -3.40 17.85
N VAL A 33 -3.47 -4.05 17.20
CA VAL A 33 -3.27 -5.50 17.34
C VAL A 33 -2.96 -5.81 18.82
N GLY A 34 -3.73 -6.74 19.41
CA GLY A 34 -3.56 -7.07 20.82
C GLY A 34 -4.12 -6.04 21.79
N GLY A 35 -4.86 -5.03 21.32
CA GLY A 35 -5.48 -4.02 22.17
C GLY A 35 -4.61 -2.80 22.45
N GLY A 36 -3.48 -2.64 21.76
CA GLY A 36 -2.64 -1.45 21.79
C GLY A 36 -3.21 -0.29 20.97
N ARG A 37 -2.34 0.58 20.49
CA ARG A 37 -2.71 1.73 19.66
C ARG A 37 -2.62 1.37 18.17
N ALA A 38 -3.40 2.08 17.36
CA ALA A 38 -3.33 1.98 15.91
C ALA A 38 -3.55 3.34 15.26
N LEU A 39 -3.18 3.42 13.98
CA LEU A 39 -3.48 4.57 13.13
C LEU A 39 -4.91 4.41 12.58
N ARG A 40 -5.84 5.23 13.06
CA ARG A 40 -7.19 5.34 12.50
C ARG A 40 -7.16 6.17 11.24
N THR A 41 -7.71 5.64 10.16
CA THR A 41 -7.77 6.29 8.86
C THR A 41 -9.22 6.55 8.49
N ARG A 42 -9.55 7.83 8.27
CA ARG A 42 -10.87 8.26 7.79
C ARG A 42 -10.81 8.44 6.28
N TYR A 43 -11.55 7.63 5.57
CA TYR A 43 -11.73 7.77 4.12
C TYR A 43 -12.89 8.73 3.89
N GLU A 44 -12.57 10.00 3.68
CA GLU A 44 -13.53 11.05 3.41
C GLU A 44 -14.10 10.88 2.01
N SER A 45 -15.35 10.41 1.94
CA SER A 45 -16.03 10.14 0.68
C SER A 45 -16.31 11.43 -0.09
N SER A 46 -16.01 11.46 -1.37
CA SER A 46 -16.11 12.65 -2.21
C SER A 46 -16.37 12.31 -3.68
N SER A 47 -16.49 13.36 -4.50
CA SER A 47 -16.61 13.23 -5.96
C SER A 47 -15.39 12.57 -6.64
N ARG A 48 -14.33 12.32 -5.91
CA ARG A 48 -13.11 11.64 -6.38
C ARG A 48 -13.05 10.17 -6.00
N GLY A 49 -14.03 9.68 -5.27
CA GLY A 49 -14.00 8.41 -4.56
C GLY A 49 -13.84 8.67 -3.07
N SER A 50 -12.63 8.77 -2.57
CA SER A 50 -12.33 9.42 -1.29
C SER A 50 -11.10 10.32 -1.42
N GLU A 51 -10.95 11.26 -0.49
CA GLU A 51 -9.83 12.20 -0.52
C GLU A 51 -8.49 11.46 -0.41
N VAL A 52 -7.51 11.90 -1.18
CA VAL A 52 -6.19 11.28 -1.22
C VAL A 52 -5.48 11.46 0.12
N ILE A 53 -5.02 10.35 0.69
CA ILE A 53 -4.14 10.34 1.86
C ILE A 53 -2.83 9.74 1.41
N ALA A 54 -1.77 10.54 1.37
CA ALA A 54 -0.47 10.11 0.87
C ALA A 54 0.67 10.81 1.60
N ALA A 55 1.72 10.06 1.91
CA ALA A 55 3.00 10.56 2.40
C ALA A 55 4.12 9.65 1.88
N GLU A 56 5.25 10.25 1.51
CA GLU A 56 6.46 9.52 1.14
C GLU A 56 7.46 9.60 2.28
N ILE A 57 7.82 8.46 2.85
CA ILE A 57 8.69 8.36 4.03
C ILE A 57 10.00 7.70 3.63
N PRO A 58 11.14 8.42 3.72
CA PRO A 58 12.44 7.85 3.38
C PRO A 58 12.80 6.66 4.27
N LEU A 59 13.36 5.61 3.68
CA LEU A 59 13.85 4.44 4.42
C LEU A 59 15.19 4.68 5.15
N GLY A 60 15.86 5.80 4.86
CA GLY A 60 17.20 6.06 5.38
C GLY A 60 18.31 5.33 4.62
N GLU A 61 17.95 4.47 3.70
CA GLU A 61 18.86 3.72 2.82
C GLU A 61 18.19 3.43 1.48
N ALA A 62 18.92 2.83 0.55
CA ALA A 62 18.39 2.40 -0.73
C ALA A 62 18.89 1.00 -1.08
N GLY A 63 18.09 0.24 -1.81
CA GLY A 63 18.46 -1.12 -2.22
C GLY A 63 17.56 -1.67 -3.30
N THR A 64 17.78 -2.93 -3.64
CA THR A 64 17.11 -3.59 -4.76
C THR A 64 15.99 -4.54 -4.32
N GLU A 65 15.90 -4.88 -3.03
CA GLU A 65 14.91 -5.86 -2.56
C GLU A 65 14.49 -5.56 -1.11
N TYR A 66 13.18 -5.36 -0.92
CA TYR A 66 12.57 -5.11 0.38
C TYR A 66 11.19 -5.74 0.48
N THR A 67 10.76 -5.98 1.72
CA THR A 67 9.38 -6.32 2.06
C THR A 67 8.79 -5.25 2.96
N LEU A 68 7.67 -4.67 2.54
CA LEU A 68 6.83 -3.81 3.37
C LEU A 68 5.78 -4.67 4.07
N ASN A 69 5.73 -4.57 5.39
CA ASN A 69 4.72 -5.22 6.23
C ASN A 69 3.86 -4.18 6.94
N TYR A 70 2.58 -4.47 7.08
CA TYR A 70 1.65 -3.77 7.96
C TYR A 70 0.44 -4.64 8.28
N ASP A 71 -0.26 -4.30 9.34
CA ASP A 71 -1.54 -4.90 9.68
C ASP A 71 -2.66 -3.94 9.33
N VAL A 72 -3.77 -4.45 8.80
CA VAL A 72 -4.95 -3.65 8.45
C VAL A 72 -6.22 -4.29 8.99
N LYS A 73 -7.08 -3.46 9.59
CA LYS A 73 -8.45 -3.81 9.96
C LYS A 73 -9.39 -2.82 9.28
N PHE A 74 -10.15 -3.27 8.32
CA PHE A 74 -11.26 -2.49 7.78
C PHE A 74 -12.45 -2.52 8.75
N ALA A 75 -13.16 -1.40 8.90
CA ALA A 75 -14.37 -1.37 9.72
C ALA A 75 -15.40 -2.41 9.22
N PRO A 76 -16.25 -2.97 10.09
CA PRO A 76 -17.25 -3.96 9.67
C PRO A 76 -18.18 -3.50 8.54
N ASP A 77 -18.44 -2.19 8.47
CA ASP A 77 -19.26 -1.55 7.43
C ASP A 77 -18.44 -0.88 6.32
N PHE A 78 -17.16 -1.21 6.20
CA PHE A 78 -16.30 -0.64 5.16
C PHE A 78 -16.82 -0.98 3.77
N GLN A 79 -16.89 0.02 2.92
CA GLN A 79 -17.30 -0.13 1.53
C GLN A 79 -16.06 -0.10 0.63
N PHE A 80 -15.74 -1.22 0.00
CA PHE A 80 -14.63 -1.32 -0.96
C PHE A 80 -14.94 -0.65 -2.29
N VAL A 81 -16.21 -0.58 -2.66
CA VAL A 81 -16.75 -0.03 -3.90
C VAL A 81 -16.05 -0.64 -5.12
N LEU A 82 -15.47 0.16 -6.00
CA LEU A 82 -14.74 -0.34 -7.19
C LEU A 82 -13.25 -0.60 -6.91
N GLY A 83 -12.74 -0.03 -5.85
CA GLY A 83 -11.34 -0.22 -5.48
C GLY A 83 -10.71 0.98 -4.77
N GLY A 84 -9.49 0.78 -4.32
CA GLY A 84 -8.72 1.83 -3.67
C GLY A 84 -7.25 1.45 -3.50
N LYS A 85 -6.44 2.46 -3.23
CA LYS A 85 -5.00 2.31 -3.02
C LYS A 85 -4.69 1.95 -1.58
N MET A 86 -3.66 1.15 -1.43
CA MET A 86 -2.98 0.85 -0.18
C MET A 86 -1.46 1.04 -0.37
N HIS A 87 -0.75 0.98 0.73
CA HIS A 87 0.67 1.36 0.83
C HIS A 87 1.60 0.54 -0.05
N GLY A 88 2.75 1.10 -0.35
CA GLY A 88 3.75 0.46 -1.20
C GLY A 88 5.16 0.97 -0.99
N LEU A 89 6.00 0.66 -1.95
CA LEU A 89 7.41 1.03 -2.02
C LEU A 89 7.70 1.78 -3.33
N GLY A 90 8.66 2.68 -3.27
CA GLY A 90 9.02 3.49 -4.42
C GLY A 90 10.47 3.95 -4.43
N PRO A 91 10.90 4.52 -5.59
CA PRO A 91 12.20 5.16 -5.76
C PRO A 91 12.20 6.57 -5.19
N ALA A 92 13.25 7.35 -5.49
CA ALA A 92 13.34 8.75 -5.07
C ALA A 92 12.18 9.62 -5.59
N ARG A 93 11.69 9.32 -6.79
CA ARG A 93 10.52 9.96 -7.40
C ARG A 93 9.60 8.89 -7.97
N SER A 94 8.55 8.58 -7.22
CA SER A 94 7.57 7.59 -7.63
C SER A 94 6.73 8.09 -8.81
N VAL A 95 6.42 7.17 -9.74
CA VAL A 95 5.48 7.41 -10.83
C VAL A 95 4.13 6.82 -10.44
N THR A 96 3.10 7.66 -10.43
CA THR A 96 1.72 7.32 -10.05
C THR A 96 0.73 8.18 -10.85
N GLY A 97 -0.58 7.96 -10.67
CA GLY A 97 -1.62 8.88 -11.14
C GLY A 97 -1.64 9.15 -12.65
N GLY A 98 -1.31 8.17 -13.47
CA GLY A 98 -1.28 8.32 -14.92
C GLY A 98 -0.06 9.07 -15.47
N GLN A 99 0.94 9.35 -14.63
CA GLN A 99 2.17 9.99 -15.09
C GLN A 99 2.93 9.09 -16.08
N ALA A 100 3.63 9.73 -17.01
CA ALA A 100 4.49 9.03 -17.95
C ALA A 100 5.66 8.33 -17.24
N SER A 101 6.06 7.16 -17.74
CA SER A 101 7.22 6.43 -17.23
C SER A 101 8.51 7.24 -17.43
N THR A 102 9.38 7.19 -16.45
CA THR A 102 10.74 7.72 -16.53
C THR A 102 11.73 6.60 -16.22
N PRO A 103 13.00 6.67 -16.67
CA PRO A 103 13.95 5.57 -16.49
C PRO A 103 14.22 5.17 -15.03
N ASP A 104 14.09 6.11 -14.09
CA ASP A 104 14.28 5.90 -12.67
C ASP A 104 12.94 5.91 -11.89
N GLY A 105 11.82 6.20 -12.57
CA GLY A 105 10.49 6.37 -11.95
C GLY A 105 9.61 5.13 -12.11
N TRP A 106 9.13 4.64 -10.99
CA TRP A 106 8.23 3.50 -10.87
C TRP A 106 7.47 3.58 -9.55
N SER A 107 6.51 2.70 -9.34
CA SER A 107 5.93 2.45 -8.02
C SER A 107 5.34 1.05 -7.95
N VAL A 108 5.38 0.46 -6.75
CA VAL A 108 4.67 -0.77 -6.43
C VAL A 108 3.81 -0.50 -5.21
N ARG A 109 2.50 -0.57 -5.39
CA ARG A 109 1.52 -0.43 -4.31
C ARG A 109 0.60 -1.65 -4.27
N VAL A 110 -0.26 -1.67 -3.27
CA VAL A 110 -1.38 -2.60 -3.18
C VAL A 110 -2.65 -1.84 -3.56
N MET A 111 -3.60 -2.53 -4.19
CA MET A 111 -4.99 -2.08 -4.28
C MET A 111 -5.92 -3.14 -3.69
N TRP A 112 -7.00 -2.68 -3.07
CA TRP A 112 -8.21 -3.49 -3.05
C TRP A 112 -9.01 -3.21 -4.31
N ARG A 113 -9.60 -4.24 -4.88
CA ARG A 113 -10.57 -4.15 -5.97
C ARG A 113 -11.97 -4.43 -5.42
N GLU A 114 -12.96 -4.52 -6.29
CA GLU A 114 -14.35 -4.84 -5.90
C GLU A 114 -14.41 -6.01 -4.92
N GLN A 115 -15.27 -5.91 -3.91
CA GLN A 115 -15.44 -6.89 -2.84
C GLN A 115 -14.19 -7.09 -1.95
N GLY A 116 -13.22 -6.18 -1.99
CA GLY A 116 -12.03 -6.26 -1.17
C GLY A 116 -10.94 -7.21 -1.69
N ARG A 117 -10.94 -7.54 -2.96
CA ARG A 117 -9.91 -8.40 -3.56
C ARG A 117 -8.55 -7.69 -3.60
N PRO A 118 -7.52 -8.23 -2.93
CA PRO A 118 -6.18 -7.60 -2.91
C PRO A 118 -5.40 -7.92 -4.19
N VAL A 119 -4.74 -6.91 -4.75
CA VAL A 119 -3.84 -7.05 -5.91
C VAL A 119 -2.59 -6.19 -5.72
N THR A 120 -1.48 -6.59 -6.34
CA THR A 120 -0.36 -5.70 -6.60
C THR A 120 -0.75 -4.70 -7.70
N TYR A 121 -0.25 -3.47 -7.59
CA TYR A 121 -0.55 -2.40 -8.54
C TYR A 121 0.74 -1.64 -8.86
N THR A 122 1.21 -1.76 -10.10
CA THR A 122 2.54 -1.30 -10.47
C THR A 122 2.54 -0.31 -11.62
N TYR A 123 3.39 0.69 -11.48
CA TYR A 123 3.87 1.53 -12.56
C TYR A 123 5.29 1.07 -12.91
N HIS A 124 5.46 0.46 -14.07
CA HIS A 124 6.73 -0.12 -14.54
C HIS A 124 7.06 0.34 -15.96
N GLN A 125 8.24 0.00 -16.45
CA GLN A 125 8.76 0.51 -17.73
C GLN A 125 7.97 0.02 -18.95
N ASP A 126 7.41 -1.18 -18.88
CA ASP A 126 6.73 -1.83 -20.03
C ASP A 126 5.21 -1.74 -19.92
N ARG A 127 4.71 -0.77 -19.18
CA ARG A 127 3.28 -0.51 -19.02
C ARG A 127 2.66 -0.09 -20.34
N ALA A 128 1.59 -0.76 -20.75
CA ALA A 128 0.90 -0.50 -22.00
C ALA A 128 -0.09 0.67 -21.93
N GLY A 129 -0.69 0.90 -20.76
CA GLY A 129 -1.72 1.90 -20.54
C GLY A 129 -1.23 3.15 -19.79
N GLU A 130 -2.14 4.09 -19.61
CA GLU A 130 -1.92 5.31 -18.82
C GLU A 130 -1.79 4.98 -17.32
N TRP A 131 -2.62 4.07 -16.82
CA TRP A 131 -2.68 3.69 -15.41
C TRP A 131 -1.74 2.53 -15.08
N GLY A 132 -1.58 2.25 -13.80
CA GLY A 132 -0.81 1.12 -13.35
C GLY A 132 -1.46 -0.23 -13.71
N ASP A 133 -0.67 -1.29 -13.70
CA ASP A 133 -1.09 -2.64 -14.02
C ASP A 133 -1.37 -3.45 -12.74
N ASP A 134 -2.49 -4.17 -12.74
CA ASP A 134 -2.81 -5.13 -11.69
C ASP A 134 -1.99 -6.41 -11.81
N GLY A 135 -1.60 -6.94 -10.67
CA GLY A 135 -1.04 -8.29 -10.61
C GLY A 135 -2.08 -9.37 -10.83
N LYS A 136 -1.59 -10.55 -11.23
CA LYS A 136 -2.44 -11.73 -11.38
C LYS A 136 -2.88 -12.24 -10.01
N PRO A 137 -4.17 -12.60 -9.86
CA PRO A 137 -4.62 -13.26 -8.63
C PRO A 137 -3.99 -14.65 -8.54
N ALA A 138 -3.43 -14.98 -7.38
CA ALA A 138 -2.93 -16.33 -7.09
C ALA A 138 -4.00 -17.20 -6.44
N ARG A 139 -4.96 -16.58 -5.73
CA ARG A 139 -6.06 -17.23 -5.03
C ARG A 139 -7.29 -16.31 -4.96
N PRO A 140 -8.51 -16.86 -4.91
CA PRO A 140 -9.74 -16.09 -4.70
C PRO A 140 -9.84 -15.68 -3.22
N VAL A 141 -9.12 -14.62 -2.82
CA VAL A 141 -9.11 -14.08 -1.46
C VAL A 141 -9.64 -12.66 -1.47
N ALA A 142 -10.37 -12.29 -0.42
CA ALA A 142 -10.78 -10.92 -0.16
C ALA A 142 -10.38 -10.51 1.26
N PHE A 143 -10.16 -9.22 1.48
CA PHE A 143 -10.03 -8.68 2.84
C PHE A 143 -11.34 -8.93 3.60
N ALA A 144 -11.20 -9.33 4.87
CA ALA A 144 -12.32 -9.60 5.76
C ALA A 144 -12.48 -8.42 6.74
N PRO A 145 -13.51 -7.55 6.57
CA PRO A 145 -13.75 -6.46 7.50
C PRO A 145 -13.94 -6.95 8.95
N GLY A 146 -13.60 -6.10 9.91
CA GLY A 146 -13.79 -6.34 11.34
C GLY A 146 -12.65 -7.08 12.03
N ARG A 147 -11.60 -7.49 11.32
CA ARG A 147 -10.42 -8.15 11.92
C ARG A 147 -9.13 -7.68 11.29
N TYR A 148 -8.04 -7.76 12.04
CA TYR A 148 -6.71 -7.52 11.50
C TYR A 148 -6.26 -8.64 10.58
N GLN A 149 -5.62 -8.24 9.48
CA GLN A 149 -4.92 -9.11 8.54
C GLN A 149 -3.54 -8.55 8.28
N ALA A 150 -2.53 -9.43 8.25
CA ALA A 150 -1.17 -9.04 7.91
C ALA A 150 -1.01 -8.92 6.41
N VAL A 151 -0.48 -7.80 5.96
CA VAL A 151 -0.09 -7.56 4.57
C VAL A 151 1.42 -7.58 4.48
N SER A 152 1.96 -8.33 3.52
CA SER A 152 3.38 -8.33 3.19
C SER A 152 3.52 -8.10 1.68
N LEU A 153 4.15 -6.99 1.30
CA LEU A 153 4.44 -6.65 -0.09
C LEU A 153 5.94 -6.80 -0.34
N HIS A 154 6.32 -7.86 -1.03
CA HIS A 154 7.70 -8.18 -1.36
C HIS A 154 8.01 -7.68 -2.77
N VAL A 155 9.00 -6.80 -2.88
CA VAL A 155 9.39 -6.15 -4.12
C VAL A 155 10.88 -6.37 -4.37
N ARG A 156 11.21 -6.84 -5.56
CA ARG A 156 12.59 -6.90 -6.07
C ARG A 156 12.69 -6.21 -7.40
N LEU A 157 13.64 -5.30 -7.51
CA LEU A 157 13.96 -4.62 -8.77
C LEU A 157 14.59 -5.59 -9.77
N ASN A 158 14.44 -5.26 -11.03
CA ASN A 158 15.16 -5.94 -12.09
C ASN A 158 16.67 -5.64 -12.01
N ASP A 159 17.47 -6.69 -12.17
CA ASP A 159 18.93 -6.61 -12.17
C ASP A 159 19.51 -7.71 -13.06
N PRO A 160 20.35 -7.41 -14.06
CA PRO A 160 20.65 -6.06 -14.52
C PRO A 160 19.43 -5.31 -15.09
N VAL A 161 19.56 -3.99 -15.27
CA VAL A 161 18.43 -3.10 -15.60
C VAL A 161 17.74 -3.42 -16.92
N GLU A 162 18.44 -4.08 -17.85
CA GLU A 162 17.92 -4.49 -19.16
C GLU A 162 17.01 -5.74 -19.07
N ARG A 163 17.08 -6.49 -17.98
CA ARG A 163 16.31 -7.72 -17.81
C ARG A 163 14.96 -7.45 -17.16
N ALA A 164 13.93 -8.08 -17.67
CA ALA A 164 12.61 -8.11 -17.03
C ALA A 164 12.54 -9.26 -16.01
N ASN A 165 13.27 -9.15 -14.90
CA ASN A 165 13.38 -10.18 -13.87
C ASN A 165 13.05 -9.70 -12.45
N GLY A 166 12.52 -8.48 -12.34
CA GLY A 166 11.95 -7.97 -11.09
C GLY A 166 10.59 -8.57 -10.79
N PHE A 167 10.08 -8.37 -9.60
CA PHE A 167 8.76 -8.83 -9.21
C PHE A 167 8.11 -7.96 -8.11
N ALA A 168 6.80 -8.08 -8.03
CA ALA A 168 5.97 -7.63 -6.92
C ALA A 168 5.09 -8.80 -6.48
N ARG A 169 5.17 -9.20 -5.21
CA ARG A 169 4.41 -10.31 -4.62
C ARG A 169 3.69 -9.84 -3.38
N LEU A 170 2.38 -10.10 -3.35
CA LEU A 170 1.51 -9.69 -2.25
C LEU A 170 1.04 -10.92 -1.47
N TYR A 171 1.24 -10.85 -0.17
CA TYR A 171 0.79 -11.88 0.77
C TYR A 171 -0.19 -11.25 1.76
N VAL A 172 -1.25 -11.99 2.07
CA VAL A 172 -2.19 -11.67 3.15
C VAL A 172 -2.23 -12.83 4.12
N ASP A 173 -1.99 -12.58 5.39
CA ASP A 173 -1.87 -13.60 6.45
C ASP A 173 -0.88 -14.72 6.09
N GLY A 174 0.23 -14.36 5.45
CA GLY A 174 1.29 -15.29 5.03
C GLY A 174 1.02 -16.06 3.75
N VAL A 175 -0.11 -15.82 3.09
CA VAL A 175 -0.52 -16.54 1.87
C VAL A 175 -0.37 -15.64 0.65
N LEU A 176 0.30 -16.12 -0.39
CA LEU A 176 0.42 -15.40 -1.67
C LEU A 176 -0.96 -15.24 -2.31
N VAL A 177 -1.39 -13.98 -2.54
CA VAL A 177 -2.71 -13.64 -3.09
C VAL A 177 -2.66 -12.99 -4.46
N SER A 178 -1.57 -12.29 -4.78
CA SER A 178 -1.36 -11.63 -6.08
C SER A 178 0.12 -11.51 -6.39
N SER A 179 0.49 -11.57 -7.66
CA SER A 179 1.87 -11.35 -8.07
C SER A 179 2.00 -10.77 -9.47
N GLN A 180 3.10 -10.09 -9.69
CA GLN A 180 3.60 -9.68 -11.00
C GLN A 180 5.07 -10.10 -11.08
N GLU A 181 5.34 -10.99 -12.01
CA GLU A 181 6.69 -11.50 -12.29
C GLU A 181 7.20 -10.89 -13.60
N GLY A 182 8.51 -10.96 -13.81
CA GLY A 182 9.10 -10.48 -15.04
C GLY A 182 8.98 -8.97 -15.23
N LEU A 183 9.05 -8.21 -14.15
CA LEU A 183 8.94 -6.75 -14.18
C LEU A 183 10.26 -6.09 -14.52
N ARG A 184 10.19 -5.04 -15.32
CA ARG A 184 11.23 -4.05 -15.48
C ARG A 184 10.77 -2.75 -14.82
N LEU A 185 11.16 -2.55 -13.56
CA LEU A 185 10.76 -1.38 -12.77
C LEU A 185 11.60 -0.16 -13.11
N ARG A 186 12.91 -0.35 -13.32
CA ARG A 186 13.85 0.70 -13.67
C ARG A 186 14.55 0.39 -14.99
N ALA A 187 14.98 1.44 -15.72
CA ALA A 187 15.71 1.32 -16.99
C ALA A 187 17.15 1.86 -16.94
N ARG A 188 17.58 2.36 -15.76
CA ARG A 188 18.94 2.85 -15.53
C ARG A 188 19.48 2.32 -14.22
N ASP A 189 20.79 2.00 -14.22
CA ASP A 189 21.50 1.64 -13.01
C ASP A 189 21.99 2.89 -12.28
N ARG A 190 21.05 3.55 -11.59
CA ARG A 190 21.27 4.75 -10.79
C ARG A 190 20.61 4.62 -9.42
N SER A 191 21.21 5.25 -8.43
CA SER A 191 20.67 5.27 -7.06
C SER A 191 19.25 5.85 -6.99
N ALA A 192 18.89 6.76 -7.89
CA ALA A 192 17.55 7.36 -7.96
C ALA A 192 16.44 6.33 -8.27
N GLY A 193 16.78 5.24 -8.98
CA GLY A 193 15.85 4.16 -9.31
C GLY A 193 15.75 3.03 -8.27
N LEU A 194 16.60 3.05 -7.24
CA LEU A 194 16.55 2.05 -6.15
C LEU A 194 15.34 2.26 -5.26
N ILE A 195 14.90 1.19 -4.57
CA ILE A 195 13.87 1.28 -3.53
C ILE A 195 14.44 2.11 -2.38
N ARG A 196 13.76 3.19 -2.00
CA ARG A 196 14.22 4.08 -0.94
C ARG A 196 13.12 4.81 -0.18
N GLN A 197 11.86 4.57 -0.53
CA GLN A 197 10.71 5.19 0.13
C GLN A 197 9.65 4.18 0.50
N PHE A 198 9.12 4.31 1.70
CA PHE A 198 7.82 3.80 2.08
C PHE A 198 6.77 4.79 1.59
N MET A 199 5.89 4.33 0.72
CA MET A 199 4.77 5.10 0.20
C MET A 199 3.53 4.81 1.05
N PHE A 200 3.23 5.65 2.03
CA PHE A 200 1.90 5.63 2.65
C PHE A 200 0.92 6.20 1.63
N SER A 201 -0.05 5.42 1.19
CA SER A 201 -1.00 5.85 0.15
C SER A 201 -2.27 5.04 0.33
N THR A 202 -3.38 5.69 0.69
CA THR A 202 -4.65 4.98 0.84
C THR A 202 -5.84 5.90 0.59
N PHE A 203 -6.72 5.50 -0.32
CA PHE A 203 -7.94 6.20 -0.71
C PHE A 203 -8.73 5.35 -1.70
N HIS A 204 -10.05 5.56 -1.76
CA HIS A 204 -10.86 5.06 -2.86
C HIS A 204 -10.52 5.84 -4.14
N GLY A 205 -10.37 5.17 -5.22
CA GLY A 205 -10.07 5.91 -6.40
C GLY A 205 -9.72 5.02 -7.57
N GLY A 206 -10.26 5.44 -8.61
CA GLY A 206 -10.37 6.03 -9.84
C GLY A 206 -10.77 7.50 -10.02
N HIS A 207 -10.88 8.30 -9.13
CA HIS A 207 -10.98 9.75 -9.33
C HIS A 207 -12.30 10.25 -9.92
N ASP A 208 -13.39 9.53 -9.71
CA ASP A 208 -14.75 9.95 -10.05
C ASP A 208 -15.76 9.47 -9.00
N PRO A 209 -17.02 9.98 -9.01
CA PRO A 209 -18.00 9.67 -7.98
C PRO A 209 -18.45 8.21 -7.90
N SER A 210 -18.21 7.38 -8.93
CA SER A 210 -18.58 5.97 -8.93
C SER A 210 -17.74 5.13 -7.95
N TRP A 211 -16.59 5.65 -7.52
CA TRP A 211 -15.71 5.02 -6.54
C TRP A 211 -16.04 5.37 -5.10
N ALA A 212 -16.97 6.33 -4.88
CA ALA A 212 -17.25 6.88 -3.57
C ALA A 212 -18.14 5.96 -2.71
N PRO A 213 -17.77 5.72 -1.44
CA PRO A 213 -18.68 5.12 -0.46
C PRO A 213 -19.91 6.01 -0.26
N ARG A 214 -21.09 5.37 -0.10
CA ARG A 214 -22.37 6.07 0.04
C ARG A 214 -23.25 5.43 1.10
N ASP A 215 -24.12 6.25 1.71
CA ASP A 215 -25.17 5.79 2.59
C ASP A 215 -26.38 5.24 1.79
N ALA A 216 -27.38 4.75 2.51
CA ALA A 216 -28.58 4.19 1.90
C ALA A 216 -29.41 5.20 1.08
N LYS A 217 -29.17 6.51 1.28
CA LYS A 217 -29.82 7.59 0.53
C LYS A 217 -29.00 8.07 -0.65
N GLY A 218 -27.81 7.48 -0.87
CA GLY A 218 -26.89 7.83 -1.95
C GLY A 218 -25.99 9.02 -1.64
N ALA A 219 -25.99 9.56 -0.43
CA ALA A 219 -25.07 10.62 0.00
C ALA A 219 -23.67 10.04 0.28
N TYR A 220 -22.63 10.87 0.14
CA TYR A 220 -21.28 10.48 0.50
C TYR A 220 -21.22 10.08 1.97
N LYS A 221 -20.59 8.93 2.25
CA LYS A 221 -20.43 8.39 3.59
C LYS A 221 -18.97 8.04 3.84
N ASP A 222 -18.38 8.62 4.89
CA ASP A 222 -17.04 8.27 5.33
C ASP A 222 -16.99 6.84 5.84
N VAL A 223 -15.89 6.15 5.55
CA VAL A 223 -15.59 4.82 6.06
C VAL A 223 -14.21 4.80 6.69
N TYR A 224 -13.90 3.78 7.49
CA TYR A 224 -12.71 3.75 8.33
C TYR A 224 -11.94 2.45 8.23
N ALA A 225 -10.63 2.56 8.39
CA ALA A 225 -9.74 1.43 8.60
C ALA A 225 -8.69 1.79 9.66
N TRP A 226 -8.10 0.77 10.28
CA TRP A 226 -6.98 0.92 11.22
C TRP A 226 -5.77 0.21 10.66
N TYR A 227 -4.64 0.89 10.73
CA TYR A 227 -3.33 0.34 10.35
C TYR A 227 -2.44 0.26 11.57
N ASP A 228 -1.62 -0.79 11.61
CA ASP A 228 -0.71 -1.04 12.71
C ASP A 228 0.57 -1.73 12.21
N ASN A 229 1.63 -1.72 13.03
CA ASN A 229 2.85 -2.49 12.84
C ASN A 229 3.49 -2.34 11.46
N PHE A 230 3.64 -1.11 10.97
CA PHE A 230 4.43 -0.87 9.77
C PHE A 230 5.89 -1.26 9.99
N ALA A 231 6.43 -2.03 9.06
CA ALA A 231 7.85 -2.36 9.05
C ALA A 231 8.33 -2.59 7.62
N VAL A 232 9.55 -2.15 7.33
CA VAL A 232 10.24 -2.45 6.07
C VAL A 232 11.50 -3.24 6.37
N TYR A 233 11.65 -4.38 5.72
CA TYR A 233 12.80 -5.27 5.87
C TYR A 233 13.54 -5.42 4.55
N ARG A 234 14.87 -5.55 4.60
CA ARG A 234 15.65 -5.99 3.44
C ARG A 234 15.30 -7.43 3.09
N GLY A 235 15.16 -7.72 1.79
CA GLY A 235 14.84 -9.05 1.30
C GLY A 235 13.43 -9.50 1.64
N GLU A 236 13.24 -10.81 1.65
CA GLU A 236 11.95 -11.44 1.95
C GLU A 236 11.67 -11.48 3.46
N HIS A 237 10.51 -11.02 3.85
CA HIS A 237 10.03 -11.10 5.23
C HIS A 237 8.50 -11.17 5.25
N ILE A 238 7.97 -12.37 5.09
CA ILE A 238 6.52 -12.59 5.02
C ILE A 238 5.98 -12.88 6.42
N ARG A 239 4.98 -12.10 6.84
CA ARG A 239 4.36 -12.26 8.16
C ARG A 239 3.13 -13.16 8.11
N PRO A 240 2.95 -14.04 9.11
CA PRO A 240 1.72 -14.78 9.28
C PRO A 240 0.59 -13.86 9.78
N ARG A 241 -0.59 -14.43 9.97
CA ARG A 241 -1.74 -13.75 10.57
C ARG A 241 -1.37 -13.12 11.92
N PRO A 242 -1.80 -11.87 12.23
CA PRO A 242 -1.57 -11.25 13.52
C PRO A 242 -2.19 -12.07 14.66
N GLY A 243 -1.43 -12.28 15.74
CA GLY A 243 -1.88 -13.03 16.90
C GLY A 243 -1.97 -14.55 16.71
N ALA A 244 -1.36 -15.10 15.65
CA ALA A 244 -1.22 -16.54 15.43
C ALA A 244 0.04 -17.09 16.12
#